data_e86ccd3fc96a56fe6f87a7c6c4919869
#
_entry.id   e86ccd3fc96a56fe6f87a7c6c4919869
#
_cell.length_a   1.000
_cell.length_b   1.000
_cell.length_c   1.000
_cell.angle_alpha   90.00
_cell.angle_beta   90.00
_cell.angle_gamma   90.00
#
_symmetry.space_group_name_H-M   'P 1'
#
loop_
_entity.id
_entity.type
_entity.pdbx_description
1 polymer ?
#
loop_
_entity_poly.entity_id
_entity_poly.type
_entity_poly.pdbx_seq_one_letter_code
_entity_poly.pdbx_strand_id
1 'polypeptide(L)'
;MVGDIMARAVRKRTTILIADDDPAMLQVTSMILHRSGYNVLTAKDGEAALKAFEEAKHAIQLVISDVLMPGMKGLQLVRSIRNLSESTAALLMSGTRPIAADADVATIEKPFAVEAFVAKVQDLLAGCNFAKIEREQAAVRVSGCRELPLNRSAPEES
;
A
#
# COMPACT_ATOMS: atom_id res chain seq x y z
N MET A 1 18.71 -16.76 -22.41
CA MET A 1 17.93 -17.39 -21.31
C MET A 1 18.47 -17.16 -19.91
N VAL A 2 19.67 -16.68 -19.74
CA VAL A 2 20.22 -16.36 -18.40
C VAL A 2 19.74 -15.00 -17.88
N GLY A 3 19.26 -14.10 -18.73
CA GLY A 3 18.75 -12.77 -18.33
C GLY A 3 17.42 -12.77 -17.58
N ASP A 4 16.55 -13.75 -17.82
CA ASP A 4 15.23 -13.82 -17.18
C ASP A 4 15.28 -14.30 -15.71
N ILE A 5 16.28 -15.12 -15.37
CA ILE A 5 16.46 -15.63 -14.02
C ILE A 5 17.05 -14.55 -13.11
N MET A 6 17.95 -13.71 -13.63
CA MET A 6 18.52 -12.57 -12.87
C MET A 6 17.55 -11.42 -12.71
N ALA A 7 16.70 -11.13 -13.68
CA ALA A 7 15.63 -10.13 -13.55
C ALA A 7 14.57 -10.53 -12.52
N ARG A 8 14.36 -11.82 -12.29
CA ARG A 8 13.46 -12.34 -11.24
C ARG A 8 14.05 -12.23 -9.83
N ALA A 9 15.36 -12.27 -9.69
CA ALA A 9 16.02 -12.24 -8.38
C ALA A 9 16.07 -10.85 -7.74
N VAL A 10 15.83 -9.79 -8.49
CA VAL A 10 15.94 -8.39 -8.02
C VAL A 10 14.57 -7.72 -7.79
N ARG A 11 13.46 -8.35 -8.12
CA ARG A 11 12.15 -7.81 -7.76
C ARG A 11 11.90 -7.99 -6.27
N LYS A 12 12.15 -6.93 -5.52
CA LYS A 12 11.72 -6.82 -4.12
C LYS A 12 10.24 -7.17 -4.06
N ARG A 13 9.91 -8.29 -3.43
CA ARG A 13 8.52 -8.73 -3.31
C ARG A 13 7.72 -7.68 -2.56
N THR A 14 6.56 -7.34 -3.09
CA THR A 14 5.61 -6.47 -2.42
C THR A 14 5.20 -7.07 -1.08
N THR A 15 5.28 -6.28 -0.02
CA THR A 15 4.90 -6.69 1.33
C THR A 15 3.51 -6.17 1.68
N ILE A 16 2.65 -7.06 2.16
CA ILE A 16 1.27 -6.81 2.56
C ILE A 16 1.14 -7.13 4.05
N LEU A 17 0.54 -6.24 4.81
CA LEU A 17 0.17 -6.46 6.20
C LEU A 17 -1.31 -6.83 6.29
N ILE A 18 -1.63 -7.94 6.96
CA ILE A 18 -3.01 -8.39 7.21
C ILE A 18 -3.30 -8.33 8.69
N ALA A 19 -4.40 -7.70 9.07
CA ALA A 19 -4.94 -7.66 10.42
C ALA A 19 -6.32 -8.32 10.48
N ASP A 20 -6.47 -9.35 11.28
CA ASP A 20 -7.73 -10.03 11.55
C ASP A 20 -7.63 -10.74 12.91
N ASP A 21 -8.66 -10.67 13.71
CA ASP A 21 -8.72 -11.37 15.00
C ASP A 21 -9.09 -12.87 14.88
N ASP A 22 -9.55 -13.29 13.69
CA ASP A 22 -9.80 -14.69 13.37
C ASP A 22 -8.53 -15.37 12.83
N PRO A 23 -7.93 -16.31 13.58
CA PRO A 23 -6.72 -17.01 13.12
C PRO A 23 -6.92 -17.80 11.83
N ALA A 24 -8.11 -18.34 11.59
CA ALA A 24 -8.42 -19.07 10.36
C ALA A 24 -8.43 -18.14 9.14
N MET A 25 -9.00 -16.94 9.27
CA MET A 25 -8.98 -15.94 8.22
C MET A 25 -7.57 -15.43 7.95
N LEU A 26 -6.75 -15.17 8.97
CA LEU A 26 -5.34 -14.81 8.80
C LEU A 26 -4.58 -15.88 8.02
N GLN A 27 -4.79 -17.15 8.37
CA GLN A 27 -4.12 -18.26 7.69
C GLN A 27 -4.52 -18.36 6.22
N VAL A 28 -5.83 -18.31 5.93
CA VAL A 28 -6.36 -18.43 4.57
C VAL A 28 -5.91 -17.26 3.68
N THR A 29 -6.10 -16.03 4.13
CA THR A 29 -5.73 -14.84 3.37
C THR A 29 -4.22 -14.73 3.16
N SER A 30 -3.44 -15.07 4.18
CA SER A 30 -1.98 -15.14 4.10
C SER A 30 -1.52 -16.15 3.06
N MET A 31 -2.11 -17.34 3.07
CA MET A 31 -1.77 -18.40 2.11
C MET A 31 -2.09 -18.00 0.66
N ILE A 32 -3.24 -17.38 0.44
CA ILE A 32 -3.65 -16.87 -0.89
C ILE A 32 -2.62 -15.87 -1.42
N LEU A 33 -2.22 -14.91 -0.59
CA LEU A 33 -1.28 -13.87 -0.99
C LEU A 33 0.14 -14.38 -1.17
N HIS A 34 0.59 -15.32 -0.33
CA HIS A 34 1.88 -15.99 -0.52
C HIS A 34 1.94 -16.74 -1.86
N ARG A 35 0.89 -17.47 -2.21
CA ARG A 35 0.80 -18.17 -3.50
C ARG A 35 0.77 -17.20 -4.69
N SER A 36 0.27 -15.99 -4.47
CA SER A 36 0.27 -14.91 -5.47
C SER A 36 1.62 -14.17 -5.57
N GLY A 37 2.61 -14.55 -4.77
CA GLY A 37 3.98 -14.02 -4.85
C GLY A 37 4.28 -12.84 -3.94
N TYR A 38 3.41 -12.51 -2.99
CA TYR A 38 3.61 -11.43 -2.03
C TYR A 38 4.33 -11.89 -0.77
N ASN A 39 5.05 -10.97 -0.11
CA ASN A 39 5.44 -11.14 1.28
C ASN A 39 4.27 -10.73 2.17
N VAL A 40 4.00 -11.50 3.21
CA VAL A 40 2.87 -11.25 4.10
C VAL A 40 3.33 -11.15 5.54
N LEU A 41 2.92 -10.07 6.20
CA LEU A 41 2.97 -9.90 7.65
C LEU A 41 1.56 -10.03 8.19
N THR A 42 1.41 -10.70 9.32
CA THR A 42 0.10 -10.91 9.96
C THR A 42 0.08 -10.30 11.34
N ALA A 43 -1.07 -9.76 11.73
CA ALA A 43 -1.34 -9.24 13.06
C ALA A 43 -2.72 -9.70 13.52
N LYS A 44 -2.85 -10.06 14.79
CA LYS A 44 -4.07 -10.59 15.38
C LYS A 44 -5.09 -9.52 15.77
N ASP A 45 -4.69 -8.27 15.80
CA ASP A 45 -5.52 -7.11 16.15
C ASP A 45 -4.96 -5.82 15.54
N GLY A 46 -5.70 -4.73 15.68
CA GLY A 46 -5.31 -3.45 15.10
C GLY A 46 -4.09 -2.83 15.76
N GLU A 47 -3.89 -3.01 17.04
CA GLU A 47 -2.72 -2.46 17.76
C GLU A 47 -1.44 -3.19 17.35
N ALA A 48 -1.48 -4.51 17.26
CA ALA A 48 -0.36 -5.30 16.76
C ALA A 48 -0.03 -4.97 15.31
N ALA A 49 -1.04 -4.73 14.48
CA ALA A 49 -0.86 -4.30 13.10
C ALA A 49 -0.21 -2.91 13.00
N LEU A 50 -0.67 -1.95 13.79
CA LEU A 50 -0.08 -0.61 13.81
C LEU A 50 1.39 -0.65 14.22
N LYS A 51 1.71 -1.42 15.25
CA LYS A 51 3.10 -1.63 15.70
C LYS A 51 3.97 -2.26 14.62
N ALA A 52 3.49 -3.31 13.96
CA ALA A 52 4.19 -3.94 12.84
C ALA A 52 4.40 -2.96 11.68
N PHE A 53 3.42 -2.10 11.41
CA PHE A 53 3.53 -1.07 10.39
C PHE A 53 4.59 -0.02 10.75
N GLU A 54 4.62 0.47 11.98
CA GLU A 54 5.63 1.44 12.45
C GLU A 54 7.06 0.90 12.35
N GLU A 55 7.25 -0.38 12.63
CA GLU A 55 8.55 -1.05 12.53
C GLU A 55 9.01 -1.24 11.08
N ALA A 56 8.08 -1.43 10.15
CA ALA A 56 8.38 -1.81 8.75
C ALA A 56 7.68 -0.93 7.70
N LYS A 57 7.30 0.30 8.04
CA LYS A 57 6.45 1.18 7.21
C LYS A 57 6.95 1.40 5.78
N HIS A 58 8.26 1.42 5.57
CA HIS A 58 8.85 1.60 4.24
C HIS A 58 8.79 0.34 3.37
N ALA A 59 8.50 -0.80 3.97
CA ALA A 59 8.39 -2.08 3.26
C ALA A 59 6.94 -2.44 2.92
N ILE A 60 5.96 -1.95 3.71
CA ILE A 60 4.55 -2.31 3.57
C ILE A 60 3.88 -1.40 2.55
N GLN A 61 3.31 -2.00 1.50
CA GLN A 61 2.67 -1.28 0.40
C GLN A 61 1.14 -1.35 0.46
N LEU A 62 0.60 -2.37 1.12
CA LEU A 62 -0.84 -2.55 1.30
C LEU A 62 -1.12 -3.07 2.71
N VAL A 63 -2.15 -2.52 3.34
CA VAL A 63 -2.73 -3.03 4.59
C VAL A 63 -4.12 -3.55 4.32
N ILE A 64 -4.37 -4.80 4.72
CA ILE A 64 -5.69 -5.44 4.65
C ILE A 64 -6.15 -5.68 6.09
N SER A 65 -7.33 -5.19 6.44
CA SER A 65 -7.85 -5.32 7.79
C SER A 65 -9.31 -5.76 7.79
N ASP A 66 -9.67 -6.61 8.75
CA ASP A 66 -11.07 -6.78 9.11
C ASP A 66 -11.61 -5.46 9.69
N VAL A 67 -12.89 -5.17 9.41
CA VAL A 67 -13.57 -3.97 9.92
C VAL A 67 -13.80 -4.06 11.42
N LEU A 68 -14.24 -5.22 11.87
CA LEU A 68 -14.60 -5.48 13.26
C LEU A 68 -13.54 -6.34 13.95
N MET A 69 -12.74 -5.69 14.77
CA MET A 69 -11.76 -6.33 15.64
C MET A 69 -11.94 -5.82 17.07
N PRO A 70 -11.63 -6.63 18.10
CA PRO A 70 -11.57 -6.14 19.48
C PRO A 70 -10.55 -5.02 19.64
N GLY A 71 -10.88 -3.97 20.39
CA GLY A 71 -10.04 -2.80 20.57
C GLY A 71 -10.05 -1.89 19.36
N MET A 72 -8.93 -1.73 18.68
CA MET A 72 -8.81 -0.88 17.48
C MET A 72 -9.54 -1.50 16.29
N LYS A 73 -10.52 -0.80 15.75
CA LYS A 73 -11.26 -1.23 14.55
C LYS A 73 -10.45 -1.00 13.27
N GLY A 74 -10.79 -1.73 12.22
CA GLY A 74 -10.08 -1.66 10.94
C GLY A 74 -10.01 -0.26 10.34
N LEU A 75 -11.08 0.51 10.42
CA LEU A 75 -11.08 1.90 9.92
C LEU A 75 -10.16 2.82 10.74
N GLN A 76 -10.08 2.64 12.05
CA GLN A 76 -9.15 3.36 12.91
C GLN A 76 -7.69 3.02 12.57
N LEU A 77 -7.42 1.74 12.34
CA LEU A 77 -6.11 1.27 11.89
C LEU A 77 -5.70 1.92 10.56
N VAL A 78 -6.59 1.92 9.57
CA VAL A 78 -6.33 2.53 8.26
C VAL A 78 -6.05 4.02 8.38
N ARG A 79 -6.83 4.75 9.18
CA ARG A 79 -6.59 6.18 9.43
C ARG A 79 -5.25 6.44 10.09
N SER A 80 -4.88 5.65 11.08
CA SER A 80 -3.58 5.75 11.75
C SER A 80 -2.42 5.49 10.78
N ILE A 81 -2.56 4.50 9.93
CA ILE A 81 -1.55 4.18 8.91
C ILE A 81 -1.44 5.28 7.86
N ARG A 82 -2.56 5.86 7.41
CA ARG A 82 -2.55 6.98 6.45
C ARG A 82 -1.86 8.22 7.01
N ASN A 83 -1.99 8.49 8.30
CA ASN A 83 -1.26 9.55 8.96
C ASN A 83 0.26 9.32 8.98
N LEU A 84 0.70 8.06 9.00
CA LEU A 84 2.10 7.68 8.97
C LEU A 84 2.65 7.56 7.54
N SER A 85 1.82 7.18 6.59
CA SER A 85 2.20 6.96 5.19
C SER A 85 0.99 7.11 4.26
N GLU A 86 0.91 8.22 3.55
CA GLU A 86 -0.15 8.45 2.56
C GLU A 86 -0.05 7.54 1.33
N SER A 87 1.12 6.96 1.08
CA SER A 87 1.37 6.12 -0.08
C SER A 87 0.99 4.65 0.11
N THR A 88 0.62 4.25 1.33
CA THR A 88 0.21 2.88 1.63
C THR A 88 -1.25 2.68 1.27
N ALA A 89 -1.55 1.68 0.44
CA ALA A 89 -2.92 1.29 0.12
C ALA A 89 -3.59 0.59 1.30
N ALA A 90 -4.91 0.64 1.33
CA ALA A 90 -5.70 -0.02 2.35
C ALA A 90 -6.92 -0.74 1.75
N LEU A 91 -7.23 -1.92 2.31
CA LEU A 91 -8.41 -2.71 1.98
C LEU A 91 -9.07 -3.16 3.28
N LEU A 92 -10.36 -2.90 3.42
CA LEU A 92 -11.18 -3.38 4.53
C LEU A 92 -12.01 -4.59 4.11
N MET A 93 -12.02 -5.62 4.95
CA MET A 93 -12.85 -6.81 4.79
C MET A 93 -14.06 -6.70 5.72
N SER A 94 -15.26 -6.78 5.16
CA SER A 94 -16.52 -6.64 5.90
C SER A 94 -17.35 -7.93 5.87
N GLY A 95 -17.85 -8.37 7.04
CA GLY A 95 -18.63 -9.62 7.17
C GLY A 95 -20.13 -9.46 6.95
N THR A 96 -20.78 -8.35 7.32
CA THR A 96 -22.24 -8.31 7.41
C THR A 96 -22.91 -6.97 7.11
N ARG A 97 -22.19 -5.88 6.91
CA ARG A 97 -22.79 -4.59 6.58
C ARG A 97 -21.88 -3.79 5.66
N PRO A 98 -22.44 -3.09 4.65
CA PRO A 98 -21.69 -2.07 3.96
C PRO A 98 -21.21 -1.07 5.01
N ILE A 99 -19.92 -0.83 5.03
CA ILE A 99 -19.33 0.22 5.85
C ILE A 99 -19.95 1.51 5.36
N ALA A 100 -20.61 2.24 6.25
CA ALA A 100 -21.08 3.59 5.93
C ALA A 100 -19.88 4.37 5.40
N ALA A 101 -19.99 4.67 4.14
CA ALA A 101 -19.04 5.29 3.26
C ALA A 101 -18.07 6.28 3.93
N ASP A 102 -16.92 5.83 4.38
CA ASP A 102 -15.72 6.59 4.10
C ASP A 102 -15.35 6.25 2.66
N ALA A 103 -15.75 7.10 1.72
CA ALA A 103 -15.65 6.87 0.28
C ALA A 103 -14.22 6.65 -0.23
N ASP A 104 -13.21 6.76 0.64
CA ASP A 104 -11.80 6.75 0.31
C ASP A 104 -11.10 5.42 0.62
N VAL A 105 -11.76 4.45 1.24
CA VAL A 105 -11.18 3.15 1.55
C VAL A 105 -11.84 2.06 0.76
N ALA A 106 -11.05 1.28 0.03
CA ALA A 106 -11.54 0.12 -0.69
C ALA A 106 -12.04 -0.96 0.29
N THR A 107 -13.11 -1.63 -0.07
CA THR A 107 -13.75 -2.68 0.74
C THR A 107 -14.00 -3.92 -0.08
N ILE A 108 -14.01 -5.08 0.59
CA ILE A 108 -14.46 -6.35 0.04
C ILE A 108 -15.35 -7.05 1.05
N GLU A 109 -16.47 -7.60 0.59
CA GLU A 109 -17.42 -8.33 1.44
C GLU A 109 -17.00 -9.79 1.62
N LYS A 110 -17.12 -10.29 2.83
CA LYS A 110 -17.00 -11.72 3.17
C LYS A 110 -18.37 -12.43 3.04
N PRO A 111 -18.44 -13.64 2.51
CA PRO A 111 -17.36 -14.43 1.91
C PRO A 111 -17.03 -13.93 0.50
N PHE A 112 -15.76 -13.95 0.12
CA PHE A 112 -15.28 -13.56 -1.21
C PHE A 112 -14.63 -14.74 -1.94
N ALA A 113 -14.71 -14.71 -3.27
CA ALA A 113 -13.95 -15.64 -4.10
C ALA A 113 -12.46 -15.28 -4.07
N VAL A 114 -11.59 -16.28 -4.14
CA VAL A 114 -10.13 -16.09 -4.13
C VAL A 114 -9.71 -15.18 -5.28
N GLU A 115 -10.26 -15.37 -6.47
CA GLU A 115 -9.96 -14.58 -7.66
C GLU A 115 -10.37 -13.11 -7.48
N ALA A 116 -11.52 -12.84 -6.88
CA ALA A 116 -11.99 -11.49 -6.60
C ALA A 116 -11.09 -10.78 -5.57
N PHE A 117 -10.65 -11.49 -4.55
CA PHE A 117 -9.73 -10.97 -3.54
C PHE A 117 -8.36 -10.62 -4.15
N VAL A 118 -7.77 -11.54 -4.91
CA VAL A 118 -6.48 -11.31 -5.58
C VAL A 118 -6.56 -10.17 -6.59
N ALA A 119 -7.63 -10.11 -7.39
CA ALA A 119 -7.85 -9.01 -8.35
C ALA A 119 -7.95 -7.65 -7.64
N LYS A 120 -8.66 -7.58 -6.52
CA LYS A 120 -8.77 -6.35 -5.73
C LYS A 120 -7.42 -5.90 -5.18
N VAL A 121 -6.62 -6.82 -4.67
CA VAL A 121 -5.26 -6.56 -4.18
C VAL A 121 -4.37 -6.03 -5.31
N GLN A 122 -4.41 -6.66 -6.47
CA GLN A 122 -3.64 -6.24 -7.64
C GLN A 122 -4.01 -4.83 -8.10
N ASP A 123 -5.30 -4.50 -8.16
CA ASP A 123 -5.79 -3.17 -8.55
C ASP A 123 -5.32 -2.08 -7.57
N LEU A 124 -5.38 -2.35 -6.28
CA LEU A 124 -4.93 -1.41 -5.26
C LEU A 124 -3.42 -1.16 -5.31
N LEU A 125 -2.65 -2.20 -5.53
CA LEU A 125 -1.19 -2.10 -5.66
C LEU A 125 -0.76 -1.41 -6.95
N ALA A 126 -1.47 -1.61 -8.04
CA ALA A 126 -1.25 -0.91 -9.31
C ALA A 126 -1.51 0.60 -9.16
N GLY A 127 -2.59 1.00 -8.51
CA GLY A 127 -2.90 2.40 -8.22
C GLY A 127 -1.83 3.09 -7.36
N CYS A 128 -1.29 2.41 -6.37
CA CYS A 128 -0.20 2.93 -5.55
C CYS A 128 1.09 3.16 -6.31
N ASN A 129 1.43 2.27 -7.23
CA ASN A 129 2.61 2.41 -8.06
C ASN A 129 2.50 3.62 -9.00
N PHE A 130 1.33 3.87 -9.58
CA PHE A 130 1.09 5.06 -10.40
C PHE A 130 1.25 6.35 -9.62
N ALA A 131 0.62 6.47 -8.47
CA ALA A 131 0.72 7.65 -7.61
C ALA A 131 2.16 7.92 -7.16
N LYS A 132 2.95 6.87 -6.90
CA LYS A 132 4.37 7.00 -6.57
C LYS A 132 5.20 7.51 -7.73
N ILE A 133 4.98 6.96 -8.93
CA ILE A 133 5.68 7.38 -10.15
C ILE A 133 5.37 8.87 -10.46
N GLU A 134 4.12 9.29 -10.37
CA GLU A 134 3.73 10.68 -10.58
C GLU A 134 4.38 11.63 -9.58
N ARG A 135 4.47 11.25 -8.30
CA ARG A 135 5.14 12.05 -7.26
C ARG A 135 6.64 12.12 -7.48
N GLU A 136 7.29 11.04 -7.86
CA GLU A 136 8.73 11.03 -8.19
C GLU A 136 9.02 11.87 -9.43
N GLN A 137 8.18 11.80 -10.46
CA GLN A 137 8.30 12.63 -11.65
C GLN A 137 8.03 14.12 -11.37
N ALA A 138 7.06 14.44 -10.53
CA ALA A 138 6.79 15.81 -10.10
C ALA A 138 7.96 16.39 -9.27
N ALA A 139 8.55 15.60 -8.37
CA ALA A 139 9.71 16.01 -7.59
C ALA A 139 10.94 16.28 -8.46
N VAL A 140 11.17 15.48 -9.50
CA VAL A 140 12.25 15.70 -10.48
C VAL A 140 12.01 16.97 -11.29
N ARG A 141 10.78 17.27 -11.67
CA ARG A 141 10.44 18.51 -12.38
C ARG A 141 10.71 19.77 -11.53
N VAL A 142 10.40 19.72 -10.24
CA VAL A 142 10.65 20.83 -9.32
C VAL A 142 12.14 21.03 -9.06
N SER A 143 12.94 19.96 -9.01
CA SER A 143 14.40 20.07 -8.86
C SER A 143 15.10 20.54 -10.14
N GLY A 144 14.49 20.37 -11.30
CA GLY A 144 15.04 20.79 -12.59
C GLY A 144 14.83 22.27 -12.93
N CYS A 145 13.98 22.96 -12.21
CA CYS A 145 13.77 24.40 -12.34
C CYS A 145 14.72 25.22 -11.45
N ARG A 146 16.01 24.93 -11.50
CA ARG A 146 17.00 25.97 -11.15
C ARG A 146 17.08 26.91 -12.34
N GLU A 147 16.52 28.07 -12.16
CA GLU A 147 16.72 29.16 -13.10
C GLU A 147 18.22 29.34 -13.34
N LEU A 148 18.64 29.14 -14.57
CA LEU A 148 19.93 29.61 -15.01
C LEU A 148 19.94 31.12 -14.82
N PRO A 149 20.94 31.70 -14.14
CA PRO A 149 21.03 33.13 -14.04
C PRO A 149 21.15 33.69 -15.48
N LEU A 150 20.17 34.47 -15.85
CA LEU A 150 20.22 35.27 -17.06
C LEU A 150 21.44 36.18 -16.93
N ASN A 151 22.51 35.82 -17.58
CA ASN A 151 23.66 36.66 -17.74
C ASN A 151 23.26 37.82 -18.66
N ARG A 152 22.78 38.91 -18.08
CA ARG A 152 22.64 40.19 -18.76
C ARG A 152 24.03 40.82 -18.84
N SER A 153 24.80 40.41 -19.80
CA SER A 153 25.85 41.27 -20.30
C SER A 153 25.22 42.26 -21.25
N ALA A 154 24.94 43.44 -20.78
CA ALA A 154 24.61 44.55 -21.65
C ALA A 154 25.90 44.93 -22.44
N PRO A 155 25.82 45.15 -23.75
CA PRO A 155 26.94 45.76 -24.46
C PRO A 155 27.00 47.23 -24.07
N GLU A 156 28.09 47.65 -23.48
CA GLU A 156 28.42 49.07 -23.42
C GLU A 156 28.83 49.52 -24.83
N GLU A 157 28.00 50.36 -25.40
CA GLU A 157 28.43 51.21 -26.52
C GLU A 157 29.20 52.39 -25.99
N SER A 158 30.42 52.51 -26.42
CA SER A 158 31.15 53.73 -26.38
C SER A 158 30.95 54.56 -27.67
#